data_e74827a34e666c439bb291b622602f73
#
_entry.id   e74827a34e666c439bb291b622602f73
#
_cell.length_a   1.000
_cell.length_b   1.000
_cell.length_c   1.000
_cell.angle_alpha   90.00
_cell.angle_beta   90.00
_cell.angle_gamma   90.00
#
_symmetry.space_group_name_H-M   'P 1'
#
loop_
_entity.id
_entity.type
_entity.pdbx_description
1 polymer ?
#
loop_
_entity_poly.entity_id
_entity_poly.type
_entity_poly.pdbx_seq_one_letter_code
_entity_poly.pdbx_strand_id
1 'polypeptide(L)'
;MTSRPDPGSHHQHEVFSASRAAHLDTRLRRFLYRPDRLAERYVKPGERVLDFGCGPGFFTREFAKRVGERGQVFSVDLQEEMLEILRGKLGAEGLLSRIRTHRCMPDSLNLPRELNGTFDAAFTIFVVHEVPDPEKLFHEIAALVRPGGTLFFSEPPIIVNGSEFRRKVALAEKAGFRQIERRLFFVNRAVVMKKE
;
A
#
# COMPACT_ATOMS: atom_id res chain seq x y z
N MET A 1 12.59 -40.60 -30.37
CA MET A 1 12.50 -40.18 -28.98
C MET A 1 12.48 -38.66 -28.96
N THR A 2 11.29 -38.07 -28.96
CA THR A 2 11.07 -36.64 -28.99
C THR A 2 10.65 -36.23 -27.57
N SER A 3 11.56 -35.55 -26.87
CA SER A 3 11.32 -34.99 -25.56
C SER A 3 10.32 -33.79 -25.66
N ARG A 4 9.20 -33.90 -24.98
CA ARG A 4 8.26 -32.79 -24.75
C ARG A 4 8.91 -31.74 -23.84
N PRO A 5 8.72 -30.43 -24.11
CA PRO A 5 9.13 -29.41 -23.16
C PRO A 5 8.15 -29.35 -22.00
N ASP A 6 8.73 -29.16 -20.81
CA ASP A 6 8.07 -28.98 -19.51
C ASP A 6 7.27 -27.65 -19.48
N PRO A 7 5.99 -27.61 -19.09
CA PRO A 7 5.23 -26.37 -18.92
C PRO A 7 5.38 -25.79 -17.52
N GLY A 8 6.60 -25.49 -17.12
CA GLY A 8 6.91 -24.72 -15.91
C GLY A 8 6.96 -23.23 -16.21
N SER A 9 5.83 -22.60 -16.58
CA SER A 9 5.77 -21.15 -16.70
C SER A 9 5.78 -20.53 -15.30
N HIS A 10 6.95 -20.08 -14.86
CA HIS A 10 7.06 -19.07 -13.81
C HIS A 10 6.28 -17.84 -14.28
N HIS A 11 5.10 -17.60 -13.68
CA HIS A 11 4.45 -16.30 -13.75
C HIS A 11 5.40 -15.28 -13.12
N GLN A 12 6.18 -14.60 -13.95
CA GLN A 12 6.87 -13.39 -13.53
C GLN A 12 5.77 -12.41 -13.09
N HIS A 13 5.77 -12.06 -11.82
CA HIS A 13 4.95 -10.99 -11.31
C HIS A 13 5.40 -9.69 -11.99
N GLU A 14 4.60 -9.23 -12.95
CA GLU A 14 4.91 -8.03 -13.74
C GLU A 14 4.65 -6.82 -12.83
N VAL A 15 5.73 -6.25 -12.31
CA VAL A 15 5.68 -5.00 -11.53
C VAL A 15 5.29 -3.85 -12.47
N PHE A 16 4.38 -2.99 -12.02
CA PHE A 16 3.89 -1.88 -12.83
C PHE A 16 5.02 -0.93 -13.25
N SER A 17 5.20 -0.71 -14.56
CA SER A 17 6.32 0.06 -15.11
C SER A 17 6.24 1.55 -14.75
N ALA A 18 7.36 2.13 -14.28
CA ALA A 18 7.51 3.55 -13.99
C ALA A 18 7.23 4.46 -15.21
N SER A 19 7.42 3.97 -16.44
CA SER A 19 7.10 4.71 -17.67
C SER A 19 5.61 5.06 -17.80
N ARG A 20 4.73 4.35 -17.08
CA ARG A 20 3.28 4.62 -17.01
C ARG A 20 2.86 5.47 -15.80
N ALA A 21 3.80 5.91 -14.99
CA ALA A 21 3.53 6.66 -13.75
C ALA A 21 2.68 7.93 -13.97
N ALA A 22 2.86 8.63 -15.11
CA ALA A 22 2.06 9.80 -15.46
C ALA A 22 0.54 9.53 -15.55
N HIS A 23 0.16 8.29 -15.94
CA HIS A 23 -1.24 7.87 -16.03
C HIS A 23 -1.85 7.53 -14.66
N LEU A 24 -1.04 7.38 -13.62
CA LEU A 24 -1.48 7.05 -12.27
C LEU A 24 -2.01 8.26 -11.49
N ASP A 25 -1.77 9.49 -11.95
CA ASP A 25 -2.19 10.72 -11.27
C ASP A 25 -3.00 11.64 -12.20
N THR A 26 -4.15 11.17 -12.67
CA THR A 26 -5.04 11.96 -13.52
C THR A 26 -6.19 12.58 -12.70
N ARG A 27 -6.76 13.72 -13.18
CA ARG A 27 -7.94 14.34 -12.58
C ARG A 27 -9.12 13.37 -12.49
N LEU A 28 -9.32 12.54 -13.53
CA LEU A 28 -10.37 11.53 -13.54
C LEU A 28 -10.16 10.49 -12.43
N ARG A 29 -8.93 9.99 -12.24
CA ARG A 29 -8.61 9.04 -11.18
C ARG A 29 -8.84 9.64 -9.79
N ARG A 30 -8.49 10.93 -9.58
CA ARG A 30 -8.78 11.65 -8.33
C ARG A 30 -10.27 11.76 -8.07
N PHE A 31 -11.05 12.05 -9.08
CA PHE A 31 -12.52 12.12 -8.98
C PHE A 31 -13.13 10.76 -8.62
N LEU A 32 -12.66 9.66 -9.22
CA LEU A 32 -13.17 8.31 -9.01
C LEU A 32 -12.76 7.73 -7.63
N TYR A 33 -11.50 7.83 -7.27
CA TYR A 33 -10.99 7.22 -6.04
C TYR A 33 -11.10 8.11 -4.80
N ARG A 34 -11.33 9.40 -4.97
CA ARG A 34 -11.48 10.36 -3.87
C ARG A 34 -10.44 10.16 -2.76
N PRO A 35 -9.11 10.25 -3.08
CA PRO A 35 -8.06 10.01 -2.09
C PRO A 35 -8.13 11.00 -0.91
N ASP A 36 -8.68 12.20 -1.14
CA ASP A 36 -9.03 13.19 -0.12
C ASP A 36 -9.97 12.61 0.95
N ARG A 37 -11.08 12.00 0.51
CA ARG A 37 -12.07 11.39 1.43
C ARG A 37 -11.54 10.13 2.11
N LEU A 38 -10.69 9.35 1.42
CA LEU A 38 -10.04 8.22 2.03
C LEU A 38 -9.15 8.66 3.19
N ALA A 39 -8.31 9.67 2.95
CA ALA A 39 -7.44 10.26 3.98
C ALA A 39 -8.26 10.86 5.13
N GLU A 40 -9.31 11.62 4.83
CA GLU A 40 -10.19 12.22 5.85
C GLU A 40 -10.82 11.18 6.77
N ARG A 41 -11.23 10.03 6.21
CA ARG A 41 -11.93 8.97 6.97
C ARG A 41 -10.99 8.14 7.84
N TYR A 42 -9.79 7.83 7.37
CA TYR A 42 -8.92 6.82 7.97
C TYR A 42 -7.58 7.33 8.50
N VAL A 43 -7.28 8.62 8.32
CA VAL A 43 -6.06 9.26 8.80
C VAL A 43 -6.41 10.44 9.68
N LYS A 44 -5.78 10.54 10.85
CA LYS A 44 -5.97 11.66 11.77
C LYS A 44 -4.73 12.57 11.79
N PRO A 45 -4.90 13.85 12.14
CA PRO A 45 -3.76 14.74 12.34
C PRO A 45 -2.80 14.20 13.40
N GLY A 46 -1.51 14.25 13.12
CA GLY A 46 -0.44 13.77 14.00
C GLY A 46 -0.13 12.29 13.88
N GLU A 47 -0.88 11.51 13.12
CA GLU A 47 -0.63 10.08 12.95
C GLU A 47 0.62 9.79 12.11
N ARG A 48 1.21 8.61 12.37
CA ARG A 48 2.23 7.98 11.54
C ARG A 48 1.58 6.93 10.65
N VAL A 49 1.70 7.12 9.34
CA VAL A 49 1.02 6.32 8.32
C VAL A 49 2.04 5.58 7.47
N LEU A 50 1.83 4.30 7.22
CA LEU A 50 2.54 3.49 6.23
C LEU A 50 1.73 3.45 4.93
N ASP A 51 2.34 3.89 3.82
CA ASP A 51 1.78 3.79 2.46
C ASP A 51 2.66 2.84 1.66
N PHE A 52 2.30 1.55 1.62
CA PHE A 52 3.05 0.51 0.93
C PHE A 52 2.57 0.33 -0.51
N GLY A 53 3.52 0.32 -1.46
CA GLY A 53 3.25 0.40 -2.89
C GLY A 53 2.76 1.79 -3.26
N CYS A 54 3.42 2.81 -2.72
CA CYS A 54 2.97 4.20 -2.82
C CYS A 54 3.00 4.76 -4.25
N GLY A 55 3.77 4.11 -5.16
CA GLY A 55 3.98 4.58 -6.52
C GLY A 55 4.43 6.04 -6.56
N PRO A 56 3.95 6.84 -7.52
CA PRO A 56 4.33 8.24 -7.67
C PRO A 56 3.60 9.17 -6.68
N GLY A 57 3.04 8.64 -5.57
CA GLY A 57 2.49 9.41 -4.45
C GLY A 57 1.03 9.83 -4.58
N PHE A 58 0.20 9.11 -5.33
CA PHE A 58 -1.21 9.46 -5.54
C PHE A 58 -2.01 9.54 -4.23
N PHE A 59 -1.88 8.54 -3.35
CA PHE A 59 -2.49 8.53 -2.02
C PHE A 59 -1.63 9.24 -0.98
N THR A 60 -0.31 9.05 -1.03
CA THR A 60 0.67 9.71 -0.15
C THR A 60 0.41 11.20 0.01
N ARG A 61 0.09 11.89 -1.10
CA ARG A 61 -0.20 13.33 -1.11
C ARG A 61 -1.29 13.72 -0.12
N GLU A 62 -2.41 13.03 -0.18
CA GLU A 62 -3.56 13.36 0.68
C GLU A 62 -3.33 12.88 2.13
N PHE A 63 -2.60 11.77 2.30
CA PHE A 63 -2.16 11.35 3.64
C PHE A 63 -1.23 12.38 4.27
N ALA A 64 -0.24 12.90 3.53
CA ALA A 64 0.69 13.92 4.02
C ALA A 64 -0.01 15.24 4.37
N LYS A 65 -1.03 15.65 3.61
CA LYS A 65 -1.86 16.80 3.97
C LYS A 65 -2.62 16.54 5.27
N ARG A 66 -3.18 15.34 5.41
CA ARG A 66 -4.06 14.99 6.52
C ARG A 66 -3.32 14.80 7.85
N VAL A 67 -2.14 14.16 7.84
CA VAL A 67 -1.34 13.99 9.06
C VAL A 67 -0.84 15.33 9.61
N GLY A 68 -0.65 16.33 8.75
CA GLY A 68 -0.18 17.66 9.14
C GLY A 68 1.29 17.66 9.62
N GLU A 69 1.71 18.75 10.24
CA GLU A 69 3.12 18.97 10.61
C GLU A 69 3.63 18.04 11.73
N ARG A 70 2.73 17.54 12.58
CA ARG A 70 3.06 16.64 13.68
C ARG A 70 3.02 15.16 13.32
N GLY A 71 2.48 14.83 12.13
CA GLY A 71 2.41 13.46 11.65
C GLY A 71 3.44 13.16 10.58
N GLN A 72 3.49 11.91 10.14
CA GLN A 72 4.45 11.47 9.13
C GLN A 72 3.87 10.34 8.28
N VAL A 73 4.17 10.37 6.98
CA VAL A 73 3.87 9.29 6.04
C VAL A 73 5.16 8.61 5.63
N PHE A 74 5.24 7.30 5.85
CA PHE A 74 6.30 6.45 5.31
C PHE A 74 5.81 5.85 3.99
N SER A 75 6.33 6.36 2.90
CA SER A 75 6.01 5.96 1.54
C SER A 75 7.01 4.94 1.05
N VAL A 76 6.56 3.70 0.93
CA VAL A 76 7.39 2.53 0.62
C VAL A 76 7.06 2.03 -0.77
N ASP A 77 8.07 1.85 -1.61
CA ASP A 77 7.93 1.28 -2.95
C ASP A 77 9.17 0.46 -3.31
N LEU A 78 9.03 -0.52 -4.21
CA LEU A 78 10.12 -1.31 -4.74
C LEU A 78 10.97 -0.53 -5.73
N GLN A 79 10.33 0.37 -6.51
CA GLN A 79 10.95 1.10 -7.61
C GLN A 79 11.43 2.46 -7.15
N GLU A 80 12.76 2.68 -7.19
CA GLU A 80 13.35 3.97 -6.83
C GLU A 80 12.83 5.11 -7.71
N GLU A 81 12.59 4.85 -8.98
CA GLU A 81 12.05 5.82 -9.94
C GLU A 81 10.67 6.35 -9.50
N MET A 82 9.83 5.51 -8.90
CA MET A 82 8.54 5.93 -8.34
C MET A 82 8.73 6.89 -7.17
N LEU A 83 9.68 6.58 -6.29
CA LEU A 83 10.02 7.42 -5.14
C LEU A 83 10.63 8.76 -5.58
N GLU A 84 11.42 8.78 -6.64
CA GLU A 84 11.97 10.02 -7.24
C GLU A 84 10.85 10.91 -7.79
N ILE A 85 9.90 10.33 -8.54
CA ILE A 85 8.72 11.05 -9.05
C ILE A 85 7.89 11.60 -7.89
N LEU A 86 7.67 10.81 -6.84
CA LEU A 86 6.96 11.23 -5.64
C LEU A 86 7.65 12.42 -4.98
N ARG A 87 8.98 12.34 -4.74
CA ARG A 87 9.76 13.43 -4.13
C ARG A 87 9.68 14.70 -4.95
N GLY A 88 9.84 14.61 -6.27
CA GLY A 88 9.74 15.76 -7.16
C GLY A 88 8.38 16.45 -7.10
N LYS A 89 7.30 15.67 -7.24
CA LYS A 89 5.91 16.19 -7.21
C LYS A 89 5.55 16.79 -5.85
N LEU A 90 5.76 16.04 -4.78
CA LEU A 90 5.31 16.46 -3.45
C LEU A 90 6.26 17.48 -2.81
N GLY A 91 7.51 17.55 -3.30
CA GLY A 91 8.45 18.63 -2.99
C GLY A 91 7.97 19.97 -3.51
N ALA A 92 7.50 20.02 -4.75
CA ALA A 92 6.92 21.23 -5.34
C ALA A 92 5.65 21.72 -4.59
N GLU A 93 4.98 20.82 -3.85
CA GLU A 93 3.81 21.16 -3.01
C GLU A 93 4.18 21.44 -1.53
N GLY A 94 5.45 21.42 -1.16
CA GLY A 94 5.93 21.70 0.20
C GLY A 94 5.59 20.58 1.21
N LEU A 95 5.36 19.34 0.75
CA LEU A 95 4.90 18.24 1.61
C LEU A 95 6.02 17.33 2.11
N LEU A 96 7.26 17.46 1.63
CA LEU A 96 8.35 16.53 1.95
C LEU A 96 8.72 16.48 3.43
N SER A 97 8.52 17.55 4.18
CA SER A 97 8.74 17.55 5.64
C SER A 97 7.92 16.51 6.39
N ARG A 98 6.79 16.09 5.81
CA ARG A 98 5.84 15.11 6.36
C ARG A 98 5.98 13.72 5.76
N ILE A 99 6.92 13.53 4.80
CA ILE A 99 7.06 12.28 4.05
C ILE A 99 8.47 11.74 4.23
N ARG A 100 8.56 10.43 4.51
CA ARG A 100 9.79 9.66 4.41
C ARG A 100 9.62 8.60 3.33
N THR A 101 10.46 8.65 2.31
CA THR A 101 10.50 7.63 1.27
C THR A 101 11.44 6.51 1.67
N HIS A 102 11.08 5.28 1.37
CA HIS A 102 11.90 4.09 1.62
C HIS A 102 11.76 3.12 0.47
N ARG A 103 12.90 2.69 -0.09
CA ARG A 103 12.93 1.62 -1.09
C ARG A 103 12.95 0.28 -0.38
N CYS A 104 11.91 -0.54 -0.58
CA CYS A 104 11.85 -1.88 -0.05
C CYS A 104 12.60 -2.89 -0.93
N MET A 105 12.72 -4.11 -0.44
CA MET A 105 13.21 -5.27 -1.19
C MET A 105 12.03 -6.03 -1.80
N PRO A 106 12.26 -6.87 -2.83
CA PRO A 106 11.17 -7.64 -3.45
C PRO A 106 10.41 -8.55 -2.48
N ASP A 107 11.08 -8.99 -1.43
CA ASP A 107 10.60 -9.96 -0.46
C ASP A 107 10.50 -9.42 0.98
N SER A 108 10.76 -8.14 1.21
CA SER A 108 10.70 -7.53 2.56
C SER A 108 10.52 -6.02 2.48
N LEU A 109 9.76 -5.46 3.44
CA LEU A 109 9.69 -4.02 3.66
C LEU A 109 11.05 -3.43 4.04
N ASN A 110 11.91 -4.25 4.67
CA ASN A 110 13.26 -3.87 5.11
C ASN A 110 13.29 -2.54 5.91
N LEU A 111 12.24 -2.29 6.69
CA LEU A 111 12.17 -1.14 7.58
C LEU A 111 12.88 -1.44 8.91
N PRO A 112 13.52 -0.43 9.54
CA PRO A 112 14.17 -0.59 10.83
C PRO A 112 13.23 -1.10 11.92
N ARG A 113 13.73 -1.99 12.80
CA ARG A 113 12.94 -2.60 13.89
C ARG A 113 12.43 -1.58 14.90
N GLU A 114 13.06 -0.43 15.03
CA GLU A 114 12.67 0.70 15.87
C GLU A 114 11.32 1.29 15.45
N LEU A 115 10.86 0.98 14.24
CA LEU A 115 9.55 1.38 13.74
C LEU A 115 8.44 0.39 14.13
N ASN A 116 8.76 -0.75 14.74
CA ASN A 116 7.76 -1.71 15.17
C ASN A 116 6.79 -1.10 16.18
N GLY A 117 5.49 -1.33 15.97
CA GLY A 117 4.43 -0.82 16.83
C GLY A 117 4.27 0.70 16.84
N THR A 118 4.82 1.41 15.82
CA THR A 118 4.78 2.88 15.81
C THR A 118 3.81 3.47 14.80
N PHE A 119 3.25 2.67 13.91
CA PHE A 119 2.30 3.15 12.89
C PHE A 119 0.86 3.08 13.40
N ASP A 120 0.13 4.17 13.22
CA ASP A 120 -1.30 4.28 13.54
C ASP A 120 -2.17 3.62 12.46
N ALA A 121 -1.76 3.77 11.20
CA ALA A 121 -2.45 3.21 10.05
C ALA A 121 -1.47 2.73 8.99
N ALA A 122 -1.83 1.65 8.29
CA ALA A 122 -1.16 1.16 7.11
C ALA A 122 -2.14 1.07 5.94
N PHE A 123 -1.66 1.36 4.74
CA PHE A 123 -2.42 1.28 3.50
C PHE A 123 -1.68 0.39 2.52
N THR A 124 -2.41 -0.56 1.92
CA THR A 124 -1.96 -1.42 0.82
C THR A 124 -3.01 -1.34 -0.28
N ILE A 125 -2.83 -0.40 -1.21
CA ILE A 125 -3.84 -0.09 -2.22
C ILE A 125 -3.33 -0.49 -3.59
N PHE A 126 -3.89 -1.57 -4.15
CA PHE A 126 -3.57 -2.10 -5.48
C PHE A 126 -2.12 -2.55 -5.65
N VAL A 127 -1.55 -3.20 -4.63
CA VAL A 127 -0.14 -3.61 -4.63
C VAL A 127 0.09 -5.06 -4.17
N VAL A 128 -0.76 -5.63 -3.31
CA VAL A 128 -0.51 -6.95 -2.71
C VAL A 128 -0.52 -8.09 -3.76
N HIS A 129 -1.15 -7.87 -4.92
CA HIS A 129 -1.12 -8.83 -6.02
C HIS A 129 0.25 -8.90 -6.74
N GLU A 130 1.10 -7.90 -6.56
CA GLU A 130 2.46 -7.86 -7.11
C GLU A 130 3.50 -8.48 -6.17
N VAL A 131 3.11 -8.76 -4.90
CA VAL A 131 4.04 -9.25 -3.86
C VAL A 131 4.17 -10.77 -3.95
N PRO A 132 5.42 -11.31 -3.99
CA PRO A 132 5.66 -12.76 -4.08
C PRO A 132 5.12 -13.53 -2.89
N ASP A 133 5.28 -12.98 -1.67
CA ASP A 133 4.83 -13.58 -0.41
C ASP A 133 3.92 -12.63 0.38
N PRO A 134 2.60 -12.66 0.12
CA PRO A 134 1.64 -11.84 0.87
C PRO A 134 1.53 -12.17 2.36
N GLU A 135 1.80 -13.42 2.76
CA GLU A 135 1.76 -13.83 4.17
C GLU A 135 2.88 -13.13 4.96
N LYS A 136 4.11 -13.19 4.46
CA LYS A 136 5.24 -12.47 5.03
C LYS A 136 5.00 -10.96 5.07
N LEU A 137 4.49 -10.38 3.98
CA LEU A 137 4.15 -8.95 3.93
C LEU A 137 3.19 -8.56 5.06
N PHE A 138 2.09 -9.29 5.25
CA PHE A 138 1.13 -8.97 6.31
C PHE A 138 1.71 -9.12 7.71
N HIS A 139 2.62 -10.09 7.94
CA HIS A 139 3.34 -10.20 9.20
C HIS A 139 4.27 -9.01 9.44
N GLU A 140 5.01 -8.55 8.43
CA GLU A 140 5.86 -7.36 8.54
C GLU A 140 5.02 -6.10 8.81
N ILE A 141 3.90 -5.91 8.09
CA ILE A 141 2.98 -4.78 8.36
C ILE A 141 2.39 -4.87 9.77
N ALA A 142 2.01 -6.07 10.22
CA ALA A 142 1.48 -6.27 11.56
C ALA A 142 2.50 -5.96 12.66
N ALA A 143 3.78 -6.23 12.42
CA ALA A 143 4.84 -5.85 13.35
C ALA A 143 4.99 -4.31 13.45
N LEU A 144 4.81 -3.60 12.35
CA LEU A 144 4.94 -2.14 12.29
C LEU A 144 3.74 -1.41 12.90
N VAL A 145 2.52 -1.92 12.69
CA VAL A 145 1.29 -1.30 13.16
C VAL A 145 1.12 -1.54 14.66
N ARG A 146 0.86 -0.48 15.43
CA ARG A 146 0.61 -0.57 16.87
C ARG A 146 -0.69 -1.33 17.19
N PRO A 147 -0.84 -1.92 18.37
CA PRO A 147 -2.11 -2.46 18.84
C PRO A 147 -3.22 -1.39 18.73
N GLY A 148 -4.37 -1.78 18.19
CA GLY A 148 -5.48 -0.87 17.91
C GLY A 148 -5.32 0.01 16.66
N GLY A 149 -4.16 -0.01 15.98
CA GLY A 149 -3.96 0.63 14.69
C GLY A 149 -4.71 -0.08 13.56
N THR A 150 -4.73 0.49 12.38
CA THR A 150 -5.56 0.00 11.27
C THR A 150 -4.76 -0.38 10.04
N LEU A 151 -5.28 -1.33 9.26
CA LEU A 151 -4.84 -1.66 7.92
C LEU A 151 -6.01 -1.44 6.94
N PHE A 152 -5.81 -0.59 5.95
CA PHE A 152 -6.68 -0.48 4.78
C PHE A 152 -6.09 -1.30 3.65
N PHE A 153 -6.79 -2.36 3.24
CA PHE A 153 -6.35 -3.26 2.16
C PHE A 153 -7.37 -3.24 1.02
N SER A 154 -6.91 -2.96 -0.19
CA SER A 154 -7.77 -2.90 -1.39
C SER A 154 -7.09 -3.48 -2.62
N GLU A 155 -7.88 -4.23 -3.43
CA GLU A 155 -7.42 -4.82 -4.69
C GLU A 155 -8.43 -4.64 -5.82
N PRO A 156 -7.96 -4.46 -7.08
CA PRO A 156 -8.82 -4.34 -8.23
C PRO A 156 -9.44 -5.69 -8.61
N PRO A 157 -10.78 -5.75 -8.85
CA PRO A 157 -11.48 -7.00 -9.11
C PRO A 157 -11.12 -7.64 -10.46
N ILE A 158 -10.54 -6.88 -11.38
CA ILE A 158 -10.07 -7.37 -12.69
C ILE A 158 -8.79 -8.22 -12.52
N ILE A 159 -7.96 -7.89 -11.52
CA ILE A 159 -6.69 -8.59 -11.26
C ILE A 159 -6.89 -9.66 -10.19
N VAL A 160 -7.59 -9.33 -9.10
CA VAL A 160 -7.77 -10.21 -7.94
C VAL A 160 -9.25 -10.59 -7.83
N ASN A 161 -9.57 -11.85 -8.10
CA ASN A 161 -10.94 -12.34 -7.97
C ASN A 161 -11.41 -12.41 -6.51
N GLY A 162 -12.71 -12.69 -6.28
CA GLY A 162 -13.29 -12.65 -4.93
C GLY A 162 -12.76 -13.73 -3.99
N SER A 163 -12.40 -14.92 -4.49
CA SER A 163 -11.83 -16.01 -3.68
C SER A 163 -10.39 -15.70 -3.26
N GLU A 164 -9.59 -15.18 -4.17
CA GLU A 164 -8.23 -14.76 -3.91
C GLU A 164 -8.17 -13.58 -2.93
N PHE A 165 -9.05 -12.59 -3.09
CA PHE A 165 -9.16 -11.48 -2.15
C PHE A 165 -9.47 -11.97 -0.73
N ARG A 166 -10.44 -12.91 -0.57
CA ARG A 166 -10.75 -13.50 0.73
C ARG A 166 -9.56 -14.27 1.31
N ARG A 167 -8.81 -14.99 0.47
CA ARG A 167 -7.58 -15.69 0.91
C ARG A 167 -6.55 -14.69 1.46
N LYS A 168 -6.32 -13.58 0.77
CA LYS A 168 -5.40 -12.54 1.25
C LYS A 168 -5.88 -11.87 2.55
N VAL A 169 -7.20 -11.64 2.69
CA VAL A 169 -7.77 -11.17 3.97
C VAL A 169 -7.49 -12.17 5.10
N ALA A 170 -7.66 -13.47 4.86
CA ALA A 170 -7.35 -14.48 5.87
C ALA A 170 -5.86 -14.52 6.26
N LEU A 171 -4.94 -14.23 5.34
CA LEU A 171 -3.51 -14.07 5.66
C LEU A 171 -3.27 -12.87 6.57
N ALA A 172 -3.93 -11.74 6.32
CA ALA A 172 -3.85 -10.59 7.21
C ALA A 172 -4.44 -10.90 8.61
N GLU A 173 -5.53 -11.69 8.67
CA GLU A 173 -6.10 -12.15 9.95
C GLU A 173 -5.12 -13.03 10.73
N LYS A 174 -4.44 -13.97 10.07
CA LYS A 174 -3.37 -14.77 10.67
C LYS A 174 -2.20 -13.92 11.21
N ALA A 175 -1.90 -12.80 10.57
CA ALA A 175 -0.88 -11.86 11.02
C ALA A 175 -1.30 -11.02 12.24
N GLY A 176 -2.55 -11.18 12.73
CA GLY A 176 -3.06 -10.51 13.93
C GLY A 176 -3.89 -9.28 13.64
N PHE A 177 -4.48 -9.19 12.44
CA PHE A 177 -5.50 -8.19 12.15
C PHE A 177 -6.90 -8.82 12.24
N ARG A 178 -7.89 -8.03 12.66
CA ARG A 178 -9.30 -8.42 12.65
C ARG A 178 -10.08 -7.51 11.71
N GLN A 179 -10.84 -8.07 10.78
CA GLN A 179 -11.69 -7.30 9.89
C GLN A 179 -12.77 -6.55 10.67
N ILE A 180 -12.86 -5.23 10.50
CA ILE A 180 -13.87 -4.38 11.14
C ILE A 180 -14.84 -3.75 10.13
N GLU A 181 -14.42 -3.57 8.87
CA GLU A 181 -15.29 -3.02 7.81
C GLU A 181 -14.99 -3.72 6.50
N ARG A 182 -16.04 -4.03 5.72
CA ARG A 182 -15.94 -4.43 4.31
C ARG A 182 -16.63 -3.37 3.47
N ARG A 183 -15.98 -2.94 2.39
CA ARG A 183 -16.52 -1.90 1.54
C ARG A 183 -16.12 -2.06 0.07
N LEU A 184 -16.79 -1.31 -0.79
CA LEU A 184 -16.31 -1.02 -2.13
C LEU A 184 -15.55 0.31 -2.10
N PHE A 185 -14.33 0.28 -2.64
CA PHE A 185 -13.52 1.46 -2.87
C PHE A 185 -13.56 1.79 -4.37
N PHE A 186 -14.50 2.62 -4.77
CA PHE A 186 -14.99 2.72 -6.14
C PHE A 186 -15.55 1.35 -6.59
N VAL A 187 -14.95 0.69 -7.58
CA VAL A 187 -15.33 -0.68 -8.01
C VAL A 187 -14.49 -1.76 -7.35
N ASN A 188 -13.49 -1.38 -6.56
CA ASN A 188 -12.51 -2.30 -5.99
C ASN A 188 -12.98 -2.85 -4.65
N ARG A 189 -12.61 -4.11 -4.38
CA ARG A 189 -12.83 -4.70 -3.05
C ARG A 189 -11.88 -4.08 -2.05
N ALA A 190 -12.41 -3.70 -0.91
CA ALA A 190 -11.62 -3.18 0.19
C ALA A 190 -12.10 -3.71 1.54
N VAL A 191 -11.16 -3.83 2.47
CA VAL A 191 -11.41 -4.10 3.88
C VAL A 191 -10.63 -3.12 4.74
N VAL A 192 -11.23 -2.79 5.89
CA VAL A 192 -10.52 -2.13 6.98
C VAL A 192 -10.37 -3.17 8.09
N MET A 193 -9.15 -3.31 8.57
CA MET A 193 -8.79 -4.27 9.60
C MET A 193 -8.15 -3.54 10.76
N LYS A 194 -8.34 -4.03 11.98
CA LYS A 194 -7.76 -3.49 13.20
C LYS A 194 -6.72 -4.46 13.73
N LYS A 195 -5.57 -3.97 14.15
CA LYS A 195 -4.52 -4.75 14.81
C LYS A 195 -4.97 -5.09 16.23
N GLU A 196 -4.94 -6.36 16.56
CA GLU A 196 -5.20 -6.89 17.90
C GLU A 196 -3.98 -6.81 18.80
#